data_a3641ebeed610e336834d926d48673e6
#
_entry.id   a3641ebeed610e336834d926d48673e6
#
_cell.length_a   1.000
_cell.length_b   1.000
_cell.length_c   1.000
_cell.angle_alpha   90.00
_cell.angle_beta   90.00
_cell.angle_gamma   90.00
#
_symmetry.space_group_name_H-M   'P 1'
#
loop_
_entity.id
_entity.type
_entity.pdbx_description
1 polymer ?
#
loop_
_entity_poly.entity_id
_entity_poly.type
_entity_poly.pdbx_seq_one_letter_code
_entity_poly.pdbx_strand_id
1 'polypeptide(L)'
;VDLRNSGFKLAPVDTNLFPGGFNNLSPQMLPLAVQAAMAAIEKICPEAKNLLLIPERHTRNTFYLQNIARLSSILRQAGLNVRLGTFSEEIKKPTWIELPDGNRLLMEPLSRLGLKKQRLGLKDFDPCSILLNNDLSAGIPPILENIYEQYLLPGLHAGWHVRRKSNHFAAYEEVAKKFAKVVDIDPWMINPYFSSCSNINFHERKGEDELQAAVEQVLKKTAKKYREYGIKEKPYVVVKADAGTYGMGIMVVNDPAQLKGLNRKDRNKM
;
A
#
# COMPACT_ATOMS: atom_id res chain seq x y z
N VAL A 1 0.04 6.96 0.85
CA VAL A 1 -0.74 7.48 -0.29
C VAL A 1 0.23 7.93 -1.36
N ASP A 2 0.07 7.40 -2.57
CA ASP A 2 0.82 7.85 -3.73
C ASP A 2 0.13 9.05 -4.36
N LEU A 3 0.83 10.17 -4.43
CA LEU A 3 0.33 11.40 -5.04
C LEU A 3 0.96 11.60 -6.42
N ARG A 4 0.15 12.10 -7.35
CA ARG A 4 0.62 12.59 -8.64
C ARG A 4 0.43 14.10 -8.71
N ASN A 5 1.53 14.78 -9.04
CA ASN A 5 1.54 16.20 -9.34
C ASN A 5 1.78 16.38 -10.84
N SER A 6 0.80 16.97 -11.52
CA SER A 6 0.87 17.28 -12.96
C SER A 6 1.18 18.75 -13.24
N GLY A 7 1.55 19.52 -12.22
CA GLY A 7 1.75 20.97 -12.31
C GLY A 7 0.46 21.78 -12.13
N PHE A 8 -0.65 21.28 -12.65
CA PHE A 8 -1.97 21.91 -12.55
C PHE A 8 -2.94 21.18 -11.62
N LYS A 9 -2.56 20.01 -11.11
CA LYS A 9 -3.39 19.15 -10.25
C LYS A 9 -2.53 18.27 -9.37
N LEU A 10 -2.92 18.11 -8.12
CA LEU A 10 -2.36 17.15 -7.17
C LEU A 10 -3.46 16.18 -6.74
N ALA A 11 -3.30 14.89 -7.02
CA ALA A 11 -4.32 13.91 -6.67
C ALA A 11 -3.71 12.58 -6.21
N PRO A 12 -4.37 11.87 -5.26
CA PRO A 12 -4.00 10.52 -4.93
C PRO A 12 -4.29 9.58 -6.10
N VAL A 13 -3.38 8.66 -6.34
CA VAL A 13 -3.52 7.65 -7.40
C VAL A 13 -3.45 6.23 -6.87
N ASP A 14 -2.93 6.04 -5.67
CA ASP A 14 -2.93 4.75 -4.96
C ASP A 14 -2.77 4.96 -3.46
N THR A 15 -3.12 3.94 -2.68
CA THR A 15 -2.96 3.93 -1.23
C THR A 15 -2.43 2.60 -0.77
N ASN A 16 -1.51 2.62 0.18
CA ASN A 16 -0.97 1.45 0.84
C ASN A 16 -1.33 1.46 2.33
N LEU A 17 -1.52 0.28 2.91
CA LEU A 17 -1.79 0.15 4.34
C LEU A 17 -0.54 0.33 5.18
N PHE A 18 0.58 -0.10 4.65
CA PHE A 18 1.87 0.12 5.26
C PHE A 18 2.72 1.01 4.36
N PRO A 19 3.43 1.97 4.94
CA PRO A 19 4.27 2.86 4.17
C PRO A 19 5.50 2.11 3.64
N GLY A 20 5.85 2.43 2.40
CA GLY A 20 7.10 2.04 1.76
C GLY A 20 7.97 3.25 1.45
N GLY A 21 9.18 3.02 0.93
CA GLY A 21 10.06 4.07 0.47
C GLY A 21 10.83 4.80 1.57
N PHE A 22 10.93 4.28 2.79
CA PHE A 22 11.75 4.86 3.85
C PHE A 22 13.23 4.96 3.48
N ASN A 23 13.71 4.06 2.62
CA ASN A 23 15.05 4.11 2.05
C ASN A 23 15.31 5.33 1.15
N ASN A 24 14.24 5.99 0.67
CA ASN A 24 14.31 7.21 -0.16
C ASN A 24 14.27 8.51 0.67
N LEU A 25 14.12 8.42 1.98
CA LEU A 25 14.14 9.61 2.85
C LEU A 25 15.53 10.24 2.85
N SER A 26 15.56 11.55 2.62
CA SER A 26 16.81 12.32 2.73
C SER A 26 17.30 12.37 4.18
N PRO A 27 18.60 12.59 4.42
CA PRO A 27 19.12 12.73 5.79
C PRO A 27 18.39 13.78 6.62
N GLN A 28 17.93 14.88 6.00
CA GLN A 28 17.21 15.96 6.66
C GLN A 28 15.80 15.53 7.12
N MET A 29 15.19 14.54 6.46
CA MET A 29 13.86 14.03 6.80
C MET A 29 13.89 12.95 7.88
N LEU A 30 15.04 12.33 8.14
CA LEU A 30 15.14 11.24 9.12
C LEU A 30 14.74 11.66 10.56
N PRO A 31 15.19 12.81 11.10
CA PRO A 31 14.73 13.25 12.41
C PRO A 31 13.22 13.45 12.51
N LEU A 32 12.60 13.98 11.45
CA LEU A 32 11.15 14.15 11.39
C LEU A 32 10.43 12.79 11.35
N ALA A 33 10.97 11.81 10.64
CA ALA A 33 10.42 10.46 10.61
C ALA A 33 10.52 9.77 11.98
N VAL A 34 11.61 9.98 12.72
CA VAL A 34 11.78 9.48 14.10
C VAL A 34 10.76 10.16 15.03
N GLN A 35 10.61 11.48 14.96
CA GLN A 35 9.61 12.21 15.75
C GLN A 35 8.18 11.75 15.46
N ALA A 36 7.84 11.53 14.18
CA ALA A 36 6.54 11.02 13.78
C ALA A 36 6.31 9.59 14.32
N ALA A 37 7.34 8.75 14.33
CA ALA A 37 7.26 7.41 14.91
C ALA A 37 7.05 7.47 16.43
N MET A 38 7.76 8.34 17.15
CA MET A 38 7.56 8.56 18.59
C MET A 38 6.14 8.99 18.90
N ALA A 39 5.62 10.00 18.19
CA ALA A 39 4.25 10.48 18.38
C ALA A 39 3.19 9.40 18.06
N ALA A 40 3.42 8.56 17.06
CA ALA A 40 2.52 7.45 16.73
C ALA A 40 2.54 6.38 17.83
N ILE A 41 3.71 6.02 18.35
CA ILE A 41 3.87 5.04 19.44
C ILE A 41 3.17 5.55 20.70
N GLU A 42 3.42 6.78 21.09
CA GLU A 42 2.81 7.41 22.27
C GLU A 42 1.28 7.39 22.18
N LYS A 43 0.72 7.64 21.00
CA LYS A 43 -0.72 7.65 20.78
C LYS A 43 -1.34 6.24 20.83
N ILE A 44 -0.63 5.21 20.38
CA ILE A 44 -1.17 3.85 20.20
C ILE A 44 -0.91 2.99 21.43
N CYS A 45 0.31 3.01 21.93
CA CYS A 45 0.76 2.23 23.09
C CYS A 45 1.95 2.94 23.77
N PRO A 46 1.70 3.87 24.70
CA PRO A 46 2.76 4.64 25.38
C PRO A 46 3.79 3.74 26.08
N GLU A 47 3.34 2.58 26.58
CA GLU A 47 4.18 1.61 27.28
C GLU A 47 4.97 0.67 26.34
N ALA A 48 4.88 0.89 25.02
CA ALA A 48 5.53 0.03 24.04
C ALA A 48 7.05 0.10 24.16
N LYS A 49 7.67 -1.02 24.50
CA LYS A 49 9.13 -1.23 24.50
C LYS A 49 9.58 -2.16 23.39
N ASN A 50 8.86 -3.25 23.21
CA ASN A 50 9.18 -4.30 22.24
C ASN A 50 8.20 -4.25 21.07
N LEU A 51 8.72 -4.17 19.85
CA LEU A 51 7.95 -4.18 18.61
C LEU A 51 8.44 -5.29 17.69
N LEU A 52 7.49 -6.12 17.25
CA LEU A 52 7.73 -7.11 16.21
C LEU A 52 7.35 -6.50 14.85
N LEU A 53 8.33 -6.35 13.97
CA LEU A 53 8.10 -5.93 12.60
C LEU A 53 8.03 -7.17 11.70
N ILE A 54 6.92 -7.31 10.96
CA ILE A 54 6.71 -8.45 10.06
C ILE A 54 6.65 -7.95 8.63
N PRO A 55 7.72 -8.12 7.84
CA PRO A 55 7.76 -7.72 6.44
C PRO A 55 7.09 -8.74 5.52
N GLU A 56 7.02 -8.38 4.21
CA GLU A 56 6.66 -9.29 3.13
C GLU A 56 7.64 -10.47 3.03
N ARG A 57 7.18 -11.54 2.37
CA ARG A 57 8.00 -12.75 2.14
C ARG A 57 9.11 -12.55 1.09
N HIS A 58 9.21 -11.38 0.47
CA HIS A 58 10.08 -11.08 -0.67
C HIS A 58 11.53 -10.83 -0.25
N THR A 59 12.25 -11.87 0.11
CA THR A 59 13.66 -11.78 0.50
C THR A 59 14.62 -11.45 -0.64
N ARG A 60 14.15 -11.52 -1.90
CA ARG A 60 14.95 -11.22 -3.10
C ARG A 60 14.85 -9.76 -3.58
N ASN A 61 13.87 -9.00 -3.09
CA ASN A 61 13.72 -7.59 -3.45
C ASN A 61 14.58 -6.72 -2.52
N THR A 62 15.78 -6.40 -2.97
CA THR A 62 16.77 -5.65 -2.19
C THR A 62 16.33 -4.24 -1.83
N PHE A 63 15.60 -3.55 -2.71
CA PHE A 63 15.05 -2.22 -2.42
C PHE A 63 13.99 -2.28 -1.31
N TYR A 64 13.15 -3.30 -1.33
CA TYR A 64 12.19 -3.51 -0.26
C TYR A 64 12.89 -3.84 1.07
N LEU A 65 13.93 -4.65 1.04
CA LEU A 65 14.70 -4.97 2.25
C LEU A 65 15.45 -3.75 2.81
N GLN A 66 15.96 -2.87 1.95
CA GLN A 66 16.52 -1.58 2.39
C GLN A 66 15.46 -0.68 3.04
N ASN A 67 14.23 -0.66 2.50
CA ASN A 67 13.11 0.01 3.15
C ASN A 67 12.85 -0.54 4.56
N ILE A 68 12.84 -1.86 4.75
CA ILE A 68 12.67 -2.51 6.05
C ILE A 68 13.82 -2.17 7.01
N ALA A 69 15.05 -2.17 6.52
CA ALA A 69 16.22 -1.77 7.32
C ALA A 69 16.09 -0.32 7.81
N ARG A 70 15.70 0.59 6.93
CA ARG A 70 15.50 2.00 7.26
C ARG A 70 14.35 2.19 8.25
N LEU A 71 13.20 1.56 8.02
CA LEU A 71 12.06 1.59 8.93
C LEU A 71 12.45 1.06 10.32
N SER A 72 13.14 -0.08 10.38
CA SER A 72 13.64 -0.64 11.65
C SER A 72 14.57 0.33 12.38
N SER A 73 15.45 1.02 11.65
CA SER A 73 16.35 2.03 12.22
C SER A 73 15.58 3.21 12.81
N ILE A 74 14.59 3.73 12.09
CA ILE A 74 13.72 4.83 12.57
C ILE A 74 12.99 4.43 13.85
N LEU A 75 12.40 3.24 13.88
CA LEU A 75 11.65 2.74 15.04
C LEU A 75 12.58 2.51 16.25
N ARG A 76 13.81 2.02 16.04
CA ARG A 76 14.80 1.89 17.13
C ARG A 76 15.24 3.25 17.66
N GLN A 77 15.48 4.23 16.79
CA GLN A 77 15.78 5.60 17.20
C GLN A 77 14.62 6.28 17.94
N ALA A 78 13.38 5.86 17.66
CA ALA A 78 12.19 6.28 18.40
C ALA A 78 12.05 5.58 19.77
N GLY A 79 13.01 4.77 20.20
CA GLY A 79 13.08 4.15 21.52
C GLY A 79 12.57 2.71 21.61
N LEU A 80 12.22 2.08 20.49
CA LEU A 80 11.73 0.71 20.49
C LEU A 80 12.84 -0.32 20.32
N ASN A 81 12.72 -1.45 21.02
CA ASN A 81 13.45 -2.68 20.72
C ASN A 81 12.73 -3.43 19.60
N VAL A 82 13.26 -3.36 18.38
CA VAL A 82 12.63 -3.89 17.16
C VAL A 82 13.32 -5.17 16.73
N ARG A 83 12.54 -6.24 16.60
CA ARG A 83 12.97 -7.50 15.97
C ARG A 83 12.09 -7.82 14.76
N LEU A 84 12.63 -8.58 13.80
CA LEU A 84 11.99 -8.88 12.53
C LEU A 84 11.52 -10.33 12.51
N GLY A 85 10.21 -10.52 12.39
CA GLY A 85 9.60 -11.83 12.20
C GLY A 85 9.29 -12.09 10.73
N THR A 86 9.24 -13.35 10.31
CA THR A 86 8.91 -13.72 8.93
C THR A 86 7.89 -14.84 8.84
N PHE A 87 7.00 -14.77 7.81
CA PHE A 87 6.11 -15.85 7.41
C PHE A 87 6.78 -16.88 6.49
N SER A 88 8.04 -16.67 6.09
CA SER A 88 8.74 -17.59 5.18
C SER A 88 8.98 -18.93 5.85
N GLU A 89 8.46 -19.99 5.25
CA GLU A 89 8.67 -21.36 5.71
C GLU A 89 10.11 -21.86 5.47
N GLU A 90 10.88 -21.17 4.64
CA GLU A 90 12.28 -21.45 4.37
C GLU A 90 13.18 -21.04 5.56
N ILE A 91 12.75 -20.04 6.34
CA ILE A 91 13.50 -19.52 7.48
C ILE A 91 13.02 -20.19 8.76
N LYS A 92 13.68 -21.31 9.13
CA LYS A 92 13.35 -22.11 10.33
C LYS A 92 14.18 -21.75 11.56
N LYS A 93 15.21 -20.94 11.40
CA LYS A 93 16.10 -20.42 12.45
C LYS A 93 16.49 -18.99 12.15
N PRO A 94 16.94 -18.20 13.15
CA PRO A 94 17.45 -16.86 12.92
C PRO A 94 18.45 -16.83 11.76
N THR A 95 18.16 -16.04 10.73
CA THR A 95 18.92 -16.02 9.48
C THR A 95 19.25 -14.58 9.08
N TRP A 96 20.53 -14.32 8.84
CA TRP A 96 20.99 -13.04 8.33
C TRP A 96 20.78 -12.93 6.83
N ILE A 97 20.22 -11.81 6.40
CA ILE A 97 20.06 -11.45 4.98
C ILE A 97 20.95 -10.26 4.70
N GLU A 98 21.88 -10.43 3.78
CA GLU A 98 22.79 -9.37 3.34
C GLU A 98 22.09 -8.39 2.41
N LEU A 99 22.35 -7.10 2.59
CA LEU A 99 21.88 -6.03 1.74
C LEU A 99 22.99 -5.48 0.85
N PRO A 100 22.65 -4.89 -0.32
CA PRO A 100 23.66 -4.39 -1.26
C PRO A 100 24.58 -3.28 -0.71
N ASP A 101 24.14 -2.58 0.32
CA ASP A 101 24.88 -1.52 1.01
C ASP A 101 25.77 -2.02 2.14
N GLY A 102 25.94 -3.35 2.27
CA GLY A 102 26.73 -4.00 3.32
C GLY A 102 25.99 -4.13 4.67
N ASN A 103 24.81 -3.56 4.80
CA ASN A 103 23.96 -3.81 5.96
C ASN A 103 23.38 -5.22 5.92
N ARG A 104 22.85 -5.68 7.04
CA ARG A 104 22.19 -6.98 7.12
C ARG A 104 20.98 -6.93 8.05
N LEU A 105 20.00 -7.76 7.75
CA LEU A 105 18.78 -7.93 8.54
C LEU A 105 18.74 -9.34 9.13
N LEU A 106 18.44 -9.44 10.43
CA LEU A 106 18.17 -10.72 11.08
C LEU A 106 16.68 -11.02 10.96
N MET A 107 16.32 -12.01 10.16
CA MET A 107 14.96 -12.52 10.04
C MET A 107 14.78 -13.75 10.92
N GLU A 108 13.69 -13.79 11.68
CA GLU A 108 13.44 -14.82 12.68
C GLU A 108 12.09 -15.50 12.46
N PRO A 109 11.99 -16.81 12.69
CA PRO A 109 10.71 -17.52 12.57
C PRO A 109 9.74 -17.06 13.65
N LEU A 110 8.49 -16.82 13.24
CA LEU A 110 7.41 -16.47 14.16
C LEU A 110 7.03 -17.63 15.06
N SER A 111 6.62 -17.31 16.29
CA SER A 111 6.17 -18.29 17.28
C SER A 111 4.93 -17.79 18.01
N ARG A 112 4.01 -18.72 18.31
CA ARG A 112 2.90 -18.45 19.20
C ARG A 112 3.34 -18.54 20.65
N LEU A 113 3.01 -17.51 21.43
CA LEU A 113 3.41 -17.35 22.81
C LEU A 113 2.22 -17.45 23.77
N GLY A 114 2.52 -17.65 25.06
CA GLY A 114 1.53 -17.76 26.13
C GLY A 114 0.85 -19.12 26.23
N LEU A 115 0.22 -19.40 27.36
CA LEU A 115 -0.45 -20.67 27.65
C LEU A 115 -1.57 -20.98 26.64
N LYS A 116 -2.35 -19.98 26.25
CA LYS A 116 -3.44 -20.11 25.27
C LYS A 116 -3.00 -19.85 23.83
N LYS A 117 -1.70 -19.61 23.59
CA LYS A 117 -1.14 -19.27 22.28
C LYS A 117 -1.84 -18.09 21.57
N GLN A 118 -2.33 -17.12 22.34
CA GLN A 118 -3.06 -15.95 21.83
C GLN A 118 -2.16 -14.75 21.56
N ARG A 119 -0.86 -14.90 21.78
CA ARG A 119 0.15 -13.89 21.49
C ARG A 119 1.08 -14.37 20.38
N LEU A 120 1.65 -13.44 19.65
CA LEU A 120 2.62 -13.70 18.58
C LEU A 120 3.94 -13.01 18.92
N GLY A 121 5.03 -13.70 18.72
CA GLY A 121 6.38 -13.18 18.95
C GLY A 121 7.44 -14.04 18.30
N LEU A 122 8.63 -14.03 18.89
CA LEU A 122 9.73 -14.93 18.55
C LEU A 122 10.02 -15.82 19.76
N LYS A 123 10.84 -16.83 19.61
CA LYS A 123 11.11 -17.83 20.65
C LYS A 123 11.41 -17.22 22.03
N ASP A 124 12.15 -16.10 22.04
CA ASP A 124 12.65 -15.40 23.22
C ASP A 124 12.27 -13.90 23.23
N PHE A 125 11.22 -13.52 22.47
CA PHE A 125 10.79 -12.14 22.33
C PHE A 125 9.27 -12.04 22.31
N ASP A 126 8.72 -11.45 23.36
CA ASP A 126 7.28 -11.17 23.50
C ASP A 126 7.03 -9.67 23.30
N PRO A 127 6.52 -9.25 22.13
CA PRO A 127 6.25 -7.84 21.83
C PRO A 127 4.87 -7.44 22.37
N CYS A 128 4.73 -6.18 22.78
CA CYS A 128 3.42 -5.57 23.05
C CYS A 128 2.74 -5.09 21.77
N SER A 129 3.52 -4.80 20.74
CA SER A 129 3.01 -4.30 19.45
C SER A 129 3.61 -5.06 18.27
N ILE A 130 2.78 -5.30 17.28
CA ILE A 130 3.14 -5.95 16.03
C ILE A 130 2.88 -4.98 14.89
N LEU A 131 3.91 -4.65 14.13
CA LEU A 131 3.79 -3.85 12.91
C LEU A 131 3.87 -4.76 11.69
N LEU A 132 2.77 -4.85 10.96
CA LEU A 132 2.72 -5.53 9.68
C LEU A 132 3.21 -4.59 8.59
N ASN A 133 4.34 -4.89 7.99
CA ASN A 133 4.74 -4.32 6.71
C ASN A 133 4.47 -5.36 5.61
N ASN A 134 3.24 -5.86 5.60
CA ASN A 134 2.75 -6.92 4.73
C ASN A 134 1.33 -6.59 4.29
N ASP A 135 1.06 -6.64 3.01
CA ASP A 135 -0.20 -6.22 2.42
C ASP A 135 -1.33 -7.26 2.55
N LEU A 136 -1.01 -8.47 2.99
CA LEU A 136 -1.96 -9.57 3.12
C LEU A 136 -2.74 -9.86 1.83
N SER A 137 -2.13 -9.68 0.66
CA SER A 137 -2.79 -9.90 -0.64
C SER A 137 -3.22 -11.36 -0.83
N ALA A 138 -2.46 -12.31 -0.28
CA ALA A 138 -2.77 -13.73 -0.32
C ALA A 138 -3.75 -14.20 0.78
N GLY A 139 -4.32 -13.27 1.54
CA GLY A 139 -5.17 -13.56 2.70
C GLY A 139 -4.44 -13.48 4.04
N ILE A 140 -5.17 -13.76 5.11
CA ILE A 140 -4.62 -13.72 6.47
C ILE A 140 -3.89 -15.05 6.75
N PRO A 141 -2.57 -15.02 7.03
CA PRO A 141 -1.87 -16.23 7.47
C PRO A 141 -2.46 -16.78 8.78
N PRO A 142 -2.66 -18.10 8.91
CA PRO A 142 -3.25 -18.69 10.13
C PRO A 142 -2.52 -18.32 11.43
N ILE A 143 -1.22 -18.04 11.35
CA ILE A 143 -0.43 -17.62 12.51
C ILE A 143 -0.84 -16.24 13.04
N LEU A 144 -1.56 -15.42 12.28
CA LEU A 144 -2.07 -14.10 12.69
C LEU A 144 -3.48 -14.18 13.28
N GLU A 145 -4.17 -15.29 13.16
CA GLU A 145 -5.53 -15.43 13.67
C GLU A 145 -5.54 -15.49 15.21
N ASN A 146 -6.63 -15.00 15.82
CA ASN A 146 -6.84 -15.08 17.27
C ASN A 146 -5.72 -14.45 18.12
N ILE A 147 -5.18 -13.32 17.70
CA ILE A 147 -4.29 -12.48 18.49
C ILE A 147 -5.13 -11.39 19.14
N TYR A 148 -5.31 -11.43 20.46
CA TYR A 148 -6.19 -10.50 21.18
C TYR A 148 -5.47 -9.65 22.23
N GLU A 149 -4.26 -10.01 22.59
CA GLU A 149 -3.51 -9.40 23.70
C GLU A 149 -2.38 -8.47 23.23
N GLN A 150 -2.36 -8.12 21.95
CA GLN A 150 -1.31 -7.29 21.34
C GLN A 150 -1.89 -6.31 20.35
N TYR A 151 -1.29 -5.14 20.27
CA TYR A 151 -1.62 -4.19 19.22
C TYR A 151 -1.04 -4.67 17.88
N LEU A 152 -1.93 -4.98 16.94
CA LEU A 152 -1.57 -5.40 15.59
C LEU A 152 -1.93 -4.28 14.60
N LEU A 153 -0.92 -3.74 13.93
CA LEU A 153 -1.01 -2.55 13.07
C LEU A 153 -0.42 -2.82 11.68
N PRO A 154 -1.12 -2.47 10.61
CA PRO A 154 -2.54 -2.18 10.56
C PRO A 154 -3.37 -3.42 10.92
N GLY A 155 -4.64 -3.23 11.27
CA GLY A 155 -5.55 -4.34 11.59
C GLY A 155 -5.76 -5.28 10.39
N LEU A 156 -5.95 -6.58 10.65
CA LEU A 156 -6.07 -7.61 9.61
C LEU A 156 -7.20 -7.34 8.62
N HIS A 157 -8.30 -6.71 9.09
CA HIS A 157 -9.45 -6.32 8.25
C HIS A 157 -9.13 -5.29 7.18
N ALA A 158 -7.96 -4.67 7.24
CA ALA A 158 -7.52 -3.66 6.31
C ALA A 158 -6.63 -4.23 5.17
N GLY A 159 -6.35 -5.54 5.16
CA GLY A 159 -5.50 -6.19 4.15
C GLY A 159 -6.10 -6.17 2.74
N TRP A 160 -5.25 -6.29 1.72
CA TRP A 160 -5.66 -6.26 0.31
C TRP A 160 -6.55 -7.44 -0.12
N HIS A 161 -6.63 -8.52 0.65
CA HIS A 161 -7.59 -9.60 0.43
C HIS A 161 -9.06 -9.14 0.50
N VAL A 162 -9.35 -8.07 1.27
CA VAL A 162 -10.70 -7.49 1.39
C VAL A 162 -10.81 -6.07 0.86
N ARG A 163 -9.69 -5.37 0.76
CA ARG A 163 -9.66 -3.97 0.34
C ARG A 163 -9.93 -3.82 -1.16
N ARG A 164 -10.64 -2.75 -1.53
CA ARG A 164 -10.93 -2.39 -2.92
C ARG A 164 -10.56 -0.93 -3.16
N LYS A 165 -9.88 -0.66 -4.29
CA LYS A 165 -9.51 0.70 -4.71
C LYS A 165 -10.74 1.55 -4.97
N SER A 166 -11.78 0.97 -5.58
CA SER A 166 -13.06 1.63 -5.84
C SER A 166 -13.70 2.18 -4.56
N ASN A 167 -13.73 1.38 -3.48
CA ASN A 167 -14.26 1.82 -2.18
C ASN A 167 -13.44 2.99 -1.61
N HIS A 168 -12.11 2.92 -1.72
CA HIS A 168 -11.25 4.01 -1.27
C HIS A 168 -11.52 5.29 -2.04
N PHE A 169 -11.56 5.25 -3.37
CA PHE A 169 -11.79 6.45 -4.18
C PHE A 169 -13.18 7.03 -4.01
N ALA A 170 -14.20 6.19 -3.80
CA ALA A 170 -15.55 6.67 -3.47
C ALA A 170 -15.55 7.45 -2.13
N ALA A 171 -14.97 6.89 -1.08
CA ALA A 171 -14.87 7.57 0.21
C ALA A 171 -14.00 8.85 0.12
N TYR A 172 -12.90 8.80 -0.62
CA TYR A 172 -12.04 9.96 -0.84
C TYR A 172 -12.78 11.09 -1.59
N GLU A 173 -13.56 10.76 -2.61
CA GLU A 173 -14.35 11.74 -3.38
C GLU A 173 -15.28 12.56 -2.47
N GLU A 174 -15.97 11.90 -1.53
CA GLU A 174 -16.85 12.57 -0.58
C GLU A 174 -16.10 13.53 0.34
N VAL A 175 -14.92 13.11 0.85
CA VAL A 175 -14.07 13.95 1.69
C VAL A 175 -13.48 15.12 0.88
N ALA A 176 -13.00 14.85 -0.33
CA ALA A 176 -12.40 15.85 -1.22
C ALA A 176 -13.42 16.95 -1.58
N LYS A 177 -14.66 16.59 -1.89
CA LYS A 177 -15.74 17.56 -2.16
C LYS A 177 -16.02 18.47 -0.96
N LYS A 178 -16.08 17.90 0.25
CA LYS A 178 -16.31 18.68 1.49
C LYS A 178 -15.12 19.61 1.78
N PHE A 179 -13.90 19.10 1.67
CA PHE A 179 -12.68 19.89 1.89
C PHE A 179 -12.56 21.03 0.84
N ALA A 180 -12.76 20.72 -0.44
CA ALA A 180 -12.69 21.71 -1.51
C ALA A 180 -13.68 22.88 -1.30
N LYS A 181 -14.88 22.60 -0.77
CA LYS A 181 -15.85 23.61 -0.39
C LYS A 181 -15.36 24.52 0.74
N VAL A 182 -14.63 23.97 1.72
CA VAL A 182 -14.09 24.76 2.85
C VAL A 182 -12.99 25.72 2.41
N VAL A 183 -12.13 25.26 1.47
CA VAL A 183 -10.99 26.07 0.99
C VAL A 183 -11.28 26.81 -0.31
N ASP A 184 -12.52 26.76 -0.79
CA ASP A 184 -13.03 27.43 -2.01
C ASP A 184 -12.19 27.09 -3.28
N ILE A 185 -11.99 25.79 -3.51
CA ILE A 185 -11.36 25.29 -4.75
C ILE A 185 -12.27 24.30 -5.48
N ASP A 186 -12.00 24.10 -6.76
CA ASP A 186 -12.62 23.01 -7.51
C ASP A 186 -12.14 21.65 -6.95
N PRO A 187 -13.02 20.75 -6.49
CA PRO A 187 -12.63 19.44 -5.99
C PRO A 187 -11.83 18.62 -7.01
N TRP A 188 -11.98 18.89 -8.31
CA TRP A 188 -11.18 18.24 -9.34
C TRP A 188 -9.67 18.50 -9.18
N MET A 189 -9.26 19.62 -8.59
CA MET A 189 -7.84 19.95 -8.37
C MET A 189 -7.13 18.95 -7.44
N ILE A 190 -7.88 18.28 -6.59
CA ILE A 190 -7.35 17.35 -5.57
C ILE A 190 -7.92 15.93 -5.69
N ASN A 191 -8.90 15.69 -6.55
CA ASN A 191 -9.60 14.41 -6.68
C ASN A 191 -9.54 13.89 -8.13
N PRO A 192 -9.07 12.65 -8.38
CA PRO A 192 -9.14 12.06 -9.71
C PRO A 192 -10.58 11.66 -10.03
N TYR A 193 -11.00 11.82 -11.30
CA TYR A 193 -12.17 11.11 -11.75
C TYR A 193 -11.89 9.61 -11.83
N PHE A 194 -12.84 8.81 -11.40
CA PHE A 194 -12.78 7.36 -11.51
C PHE A 194 -14.11 6.76 -11.91
N SER A 195 -14.09 5.54 -12.37
CA SER A 195 -15.23 4.66 -12.58
C SER A 195 -14.82 3.24 -12.20
N SER A 196 -15.77 2.41 -11.82
CA SER A 196 -15.54 1.00 -11.54
C SER A 196 -16.43 0.13 -12.42
N CYS A 197 -15.87 -0.95 -12.94
CA CYS A 197 -16.58 -1.96 -13.70
C CYS A 197 -16.42 -3.31 -12.99
N SER A 198 -17.48 -4.10 -12.97
CA SER A 198 -17.48 -5.45 -12.38
C SER A 198 -17.50 -6.52 -13.45
N ASN A 199 -17.05 -7.73 -13.08
CA ASN A 199 -17.13 -8.90 -13.97
C ASN A 199 -16.37 -8.76 -15.30
N ILE A 200 -15.24 -8.05 -15.28
CA ILE A 200 -14.36 -7.96 -16.45
C ILE A 200 -13.49 -9.23 -16.51
N ASN A 201 -13.50 -9.89 -17.65
CA ASN A 201 -12.61 -11.01 -17.95
C ASN A 201 -11.99 -10.82 -19.34
N PHE A 202 -10.73 -10.39 -19.36
CA PHE A 202 -10.00 -10.14 -20.62
C PHE A 202 -9.71 -11.40 -21.42
N HIS A 203 -9.63 -12.59 -20.79
CA HIS A 203 -9.43 -13.85 -21.53
C HIS A 203 -10.67 -14.25 -22.32
N GLU A 204 -11.84 -14.10 -21.70
CA GLU A 204 -13.14 -14.40 -22.30
C GLU A 204 -13.76 -13.22 -23.05
N ARG A 205 -13.09 -12.07 -23.05
CA ARG A 205 -13.59 -10.78 -23.57
C ARG A 205 -14.93 -10.33 -22.98
N LYS A 206 -15.18 -10.74 -21.76
CA LYS A 206 -16.41 -10.37 -21.06
C LYS A 206 -16.26 -8.99 -20.41
N GLY A 207 -17.27 -8.14 -20.62
CA GLY A 207 -17.31 -6.78 -20.03
C GLY A 207 -16.42 -5.74 -20.73
N GLU A 208 -15.76 -6.07 -21.86
CA GLU A 208 -14.90 -5.13 -22.60
C GLU A 208 -15.67 -3.88 -23.05
N ASP A 209 -16.94 -4.01 -23.49
CA ASP A 209 -17.75 -2.88 -23.93
C ASP A 209 -18.14 -1.98 -22.75
N GLU A 210 -18.45 -2.55 -21.57
CA GLU A 210 -18.70 -1.77 -20.34
C GLU A 210 -17.46 -0.99 -19.92
N LEU A 211 -16.30 -1.65 -19.90
CA LEU A 211 -15.03 -1.01 -19.59
C LEU A 211 -14.71 0.12 -20.58
N GLN A 212 -14.91 -0.12 -21.87
CA GLN A 212 -14.71 0.90 -22.90
C GLN A 212 -15.61 2.13 -22.68
N ALA A 213 -16.89 1.92 -22.39
CA ALA A 213 -17.83 2.99 -22.10
C ALA A 213 -17.43 3.80 -20.85
N ALA A 214 -16.97 3.10 -19.81
CA ALA A 214 -16.49 3.74 -18.58
C ALA A 214 -15.24 4.60 -18.83
N VAL A 215 -14.27 4.08 -19.58
CA VAL A 215 -13.06 4.82 -19.98
C VAL A 215 -13.42 6.05 -20.81
N GLU A 216 -14.32 5.91 -21.79
CA GLU A 216 -14.78 7.03 -22.61
C GLU A 216 -15.44 8.13 -21.75
N GLN A 217 -16.27 7.75 -20.79
CA GLN A 217 -16.91 8.69 -19.87
C GLN A 217 -15.89 9.47 -19.04
N VAL A 218 -14.88 8.79 -18.47
CA VAL A 218 -13.82 9.42 -17.68
C VAL A 218 -12.97 10.35 -18.54
N LEU A 219 -12.61 9.92 -19.76
CA LEU A 219 -11.87 10.76 -20.71
C LEU A 219 -12.65 12.02 -21.10
N LYS A 220 -13.97 11.90 -21.39
CA LYS A 220 -14.84 13.04 -21.71
C LYS A 220 -14.92 14.04 -20.55
N LYS A 221 -15.11 13.56 -19.31
CA LYS A 221 -15.12 14.42 -18.12
C LYS A 221 -13.78 15.13 -17.93
N THR A 222 -12.67 14.41 -18.09
CA THR A 222 -11.31 14.96 -17.95
C THR A 222 -11.02 15.98 -19.05
N ALA A 223 -11.35 15.68 -20.31
CA ALA A 223 -11.20 16.60 -21.42
C ALA A 223 -12.02 17.90 -21.25
N LYS A 224 -13.21 17.82 -20.64
CA LYS A 224 -13.98 19.00 -20.29
C LYS A 224 -13.22 19.89 -19.31
N LYS A 225 -12.68 19.30 -18.24
CA LYS A 225 -11.86 20.03 -17.26
C LYS A 225 -10.59 20.62 -17.86
N TYR A 226 -9.92 19.88 -18.74
CA TYR A 226 -8.73 20.40 -19.44
C TYR A 226 -9.06 21.66 -20.23
N ARG A 227 -10.23 21.70 -20.93
CA ARG A 227 -10.68 22.93 -21.63
C ARG A 227 -11.01 24.05 -20.65
N GLU A 228 -11.68 23.77 -19.52
CA GLU A 228 -12.01 24.77 -18.50
C GLU A 228 -10.74 25.45 -17.93
N TYR A 229 -9.66 24.68 -17.78
CA TYR A 229 -8.40 25.18 -17.22
C TYR A 229 -7.33 25.54 -18.26
N GLY A 230 -7.65 25.51 -19.55
CA GLY A 230 -6.72 25.85 -20.61
C GLY A 230 -5.56 24.87 -20.76
N ILE A 231 -5.72 23.62 -20.28
CA ILE A 231 -4.71 22.56 -20.33
C ILE A 231 -4.65 21.99 -21.75
N LYS A 232 -3.45 21.95 -22.34
CA LYS A 232 -3.21 21.53 -23.74
C LYS A 232 -2.85 20.05 -23.88
N GLU A 233 -2.50 19.39 -22.80
CA GLU A 233 -2.15 17.97 -22.76
C GLU A 233 -3.35 17.10 -23.15
N LYS A 234 -3.06 15.90 -23.68
CA LYS A 234 -4.11 14.92 -23.95
C LYS A 234 -4.46 14.18 -22.67
N PRO A 235 -5.74 14.06 -22.35
CA PRO A 235 -6.15 13.27 -21.20
C PRO A 235 -5.90 11.77 -21.43
N TYR A 236 -5.65 11.05 -20.33
CA TYR A 236 -5.54 9.60 -20.34
C TYR A 236 -6.21 9.00 -19.10
N VAL A 237 -6.52 7.74 -19.17
CA VAL A 237 -7.08 6.96 -18.08
C VAL A 237 -6.13 5.83 -17.72
N VAL A 238 -5.99 5.56 -16.44
CA VAL A 238 -5.26 4.39 -15.94
C VAL A 238 -6.27 3.34 -15.50
N VAL A 239 -6.35 2.24 -16.24
CA VAL A 239 -7.15 1.07 -15.86
C VAL A 239 -6.32 0.23 -14.90
N LYS A 240 -6.91 -0.15 -13.76
CA LYS A 240 -6.25 -0.94 -12.72
C LYS A 240 -7.17 -2.05 -12.24
N ALA A 241 -6.61 -3.17 -11.81
CA ALA A 241 -7.36 -4.14 -11.01
C ALA A 241 -7.86 -3.48 -9.71
N ASP A 242 -9.09 -3.74 -9.32
CA ASP A 242 -9.73 -3.16 -8.12
C ASP A 242 -9.11 -3.70 -6.83
N ALA A 243 -8.63 -4.94 -6.87
CA ALA A 243 -7.82 -5.57 -5.82
C ALA A 243 -6.39 -5.83 -6.32
N GLY A 244 -5.48 -6.04 -5.40
CA GLY A 244 -4.09 -6.40 -5.72
C GLY A 244 -3.11 -5.24 -5.62
N THR A 245 -1.83 -5.62 -5.69
CA THR A 245 -0.67 -4.78 -5.40
C THR A 245 0.41 -4.96 -6.47
N TYR A 246 1.55 -4.31 -6.30
CA TYR A 246 2.74 -4.45 -7.15
C TYR A 246 2.59 -4.06 -8.62
N GLY A 247 1.60 -3.23 -8.94
CA GLY A 247 1.43 -2.71 -10.30
C GLY A 247 0.98 -3.75 -11.34
N MET A 248 0.53 -4.93 -10.92
CA MET A 248 -0.10 -5.90 -11.81
C MET A 248 -1.48 -5.41 -12.25
N GLY A 249 -1.87 -5.72 -13.47
CA GLY A 249 -3.16 -5.29 -14.00
C GLY A 249 -3.27 -3.78 -14.18
N ILE A 250 -2.21 -3.10 -14.67
CA ILE A 250 -2.24 -1.67 -14.96
C ILE A 250 -2.05 -1.41 -16.46
N MET A 251 -2.96 -0.61 -17.02
CA MET A 251 -2.90 -0.17 -18.41
C MET A 251 -3.22 1.32 -18.50
N VAL A 252 -2.45 2.04 -19.33
CA VAL A 252 -2.71 3.45 -19.68
C VAL A 252 -3.46 3.47 -21.00
N VAL A 253 -4.60 4.16 -21.04
CA VAL A 253 -5.50 4.25 -22.19
C VAL A 253 -5.74 5.71 -22.55
N ASN A 254 -5.40 6.08 -23.78
CA ASN A 254 -5.63 7.41 -24.34
C ASN A 254 -6.84 7.43 -25.30
N ASP A 255 -7.19 6.27 -25.84
CA ASP A 255 -8.31 6.04 -26.76
C ASP A 255 -9.05 4.78 -26.34
N PRO A 256 -10.38 4.85 -26.09
CA PRO A 256 -11.19 3.71 -25.71
C PRO A 256 -11.07 2.52 -26.69
N ALA A 257 -10.78 2.78 -27.98
CA ALA A 257 -10.59 1.74 -28.99
C ALA A 257 -9.41 0.81 -28.69
N GLN A 258 -8.42 1.26 -27.91
CA GLN A 258 -7.27 0.43 -27.50
C GLN A 258 -7.69 -0.79 -26.68
N LEU A 259 -8.83 -0.75 -26.01
CA LEU A 259 -9.34 -1.86 -25.22
C LEU A 259 -9.88 -3.03 -26.08
N LYS A 260 -10.35 -2.76 -27.30
CA LYS A 260 -10.84 -3.79 -28.20
C LYS A 260 -9.73 -4.59 -28.92
N GLY A 261 -8.54 -4.04 -28.96
CA GLY A 261 -7.41 -4.60 -29.69
C GLY A 261 -6.34 -5.26 -28.82
N LEU A 262 -6.65 -5.58 -27.57
CA LEU A 262 -5.66 -6.16 -26.67
C LEU A 262 -5.12 -7.50 -27.17
N ASN A 263 -3.81 -7.57 -27.38
CA ASN A 263 -3.14 -8.81 -27.74
C ASN A 263 -3.05 -9.75 -26.52
N ARG A 264 -2.66 -11.01 -26.75
CA ARG A 264 -2.55 -12.01 -25.68
C ARG A 264 -1.61 -11.59 -24.55
N LYS A 265 -0.52 -10.91 -24.88
CA LYS A 265 0.47 -10.44 -23.89
C LYS A 265 -0.12 -9.35 -22.97
N ASP A 266 -0.91 -8.43 -23.53
CA ASP A 266 -1.54 -7.36 -22.78
C ASP A 266 -2.69 -7.90 -21.91
N ARG A 267 -3.48 -8.84 -22.44
CA ARG A 267 -4.52 -9.53 -21.64
C ARG A 267 -3.94 -10.32 -20.47
N ASN A 268 -2.77 -10.93 -20.63
CA ASN A 268 -2.12 -11.67 -19.54
C ASN A 268 -1.54 -10.77 -18.43
N LYS A 269 -1.42 -9.46 -18.67
CA LYS A 269 -0.97 -8.49 -17.67
C LYS A 269 -2.11 -7.93 -16.83
N MET A 270 -3.34 -8.03 -17.35
CA MET A 270 -4.57 -7.55 -16.73
C MET A 270 -5.27 -8.66 -15.94
#